data_361be19780cfb4739af28b3d26c1a9aa
#
_entry.id   361be19780cfb4739af28b3d26c1a9aa
#
_cell.length_a   1.000
_cell.length_b   1.000
_cell.length_c   1.000
_cell.angle_alpha   90.00
_cell.angle_beta   90.00
_cell.angle_gamma   90.00
#
_symmetry.space_group_name_H-M   'P 1'
#
loop_
_entity.id
_entity.type
_entity.pdbx_description
1 polymer ?
#
loop_
_entity_poly.entity_id
_entity_poly.type
_entity_poly.pdbx_seq_one_letter_code
_entity_poly.pdbx_strand_id
1 'polypeptide(L)'
;WPMEYLGNYIRPDRIEKDDIILFPHRDAPEKQLNIFKELEKELPQYKWINCNDYNLTKKEYNQLLEQSKMVFSANLQETLGISCYEILMAGGMPLVPNRLSYVEMYEDIFKYPSKCTLDWKGYQDHKTILIGKIETMMNNFNAPEIQDAIKSNRQSLLEQYFTATNLYQELQ
;
A
#
# COMPACT_ATOMS: atom_id res chain seq x y z
N TRP A 1 -14.18 6.15 9.37
CA TRP A 1 -13.47 5.46 10.45
C TRP A 1 -12.35 6.36 10.97
N PRO A 2 -12.45 6.92 12.19
CA PRO A 2 -11.50 7.91 12.68
C PRO A 2 -10.11 7.29 12.88
N MET A 3 -9.15 7.77 12.11
CA MET A 3 -7.74 7.31 12.15
C MET A 3 -6.74 8.48 12.22
N GLU A 4 -7.19 9.67 12.60
CA GLU A 4 -6.34 10.87 12.75
C GLU A 4 -5.19 10.64 13.74
N TYR A 5 -5.40 9.76 14.71
CA TYR A 5 -4.40 9.41 15.71
C TYR A 5 -3.13 8.77 15.12
N LEU A 6 -3.19 8.21 13.92
CA LEU A 6 -2.01 7.60 13.28
C LEU A 6 -0.88 8.61 13.10
N GLY A 7 -1.19 9.87 12.82
CA GLY A 7 -0.20 10.94 12.73
C GLY A 7 0.63 11.16 14.00
N ASN A 8 0.18 10.64 15.14
CA ASN A 8 0.94 10.69 16.40
C ASN A 8 2.02 9.59 16.49
N TYR A 9 1.90 8.54 15.69
CA TYR A 9 2.73 7.33 15.77
C TYR A 9 3.54 7.06 14.51
N ILE A 10 3.14 7.62 13.37
CA ILE A 10 3.76 7.43 12.06
C ILE A 10 4.24 8.80 11.55
N ARG A 11 5.50 8.90 11.19
CA ARG A 11 6.13 10.16 10.75
C ARG A 11 6.61 10.04 9.30
N PRO A 12 5.92 10.68 8.35
CA PRO A 12 6.20 10.51 6.92
C PRO A 12 7.55 11.09 6.48
N ASP A 13 8.00 12.16 7.12
CA ASP A 13 9.11 12.98 6.61
C ASP A 13 10.42 12.76 7.39
N ARG A 14 10.51 11.72 8.22
CA ARG A 14 11.61 11.59 9.18
C ARG A 14 12.80 10.77 8.69
N ILE A 15 12.58 9.83 7.78
CA ILE A 15 13.58 8.79 7.42
C ILE A 15 13.65 8.67 5.91
N GLU A 16 14.88 8.63 5.38
CA GLU A 16 15.12 8.15 4.02
C GLU A 16 14.62 6.72 3.90
N LYS A 17 13.84 6.43 2.86
CA LYS A 17 13.20 5.12 2.71
C LYS A 17 14.09 4.13 1.99
N ASP A 18 14.11 2.92 2.52
CA ASP A 18 14.78 1.78 1.92
C ASP A 18 13.93 1.16 0.79
N ASP A 19 14.58 0.42 -0.09
CA ASP A 19 13.94 -0.34 -1.18
C ASP A 19 13.19 -1.56 -0.65
N ILE A 20 12.26 -1.32 0.28
CA ILE A 20 11.44 -2.34 0.95
C ILE A 20 10.02 -2.32 0.37
N ILE A 21 9.53 -3.53 0.04
CA ILE A 21 8.15 -3.79 -0.36
C ILE A 21 7.49 -4.69 0.70
N LEU A 22 6.39 -4.22 1.29
CA LEU A 22 5.70 -4.91 2.39
C LEU A 22 4.45 -5.65 1.92
N PHE A 23 4.19 -6.78 2.55
CA PHE A 23 2.90 -7.47 2.55
C PHE A 23 2.37 -7.48 4.00
N PRO A 24 1.54 -6.50 4.38
CA PRO A 24 1.03 -6.36 5.75
C PRO A 24 -0.33 -7.05 5.95
N HIS A 25 -0.79 -7.82 4.98
CA HIS A 25 -2.08 -8.48 5.03
C HIS A 25 -2.00 -9.79 5.83
N ARG A 26 -3.11 -10.16 6.48
CA ARG A 26 -3.24 -11.48 7.10
C ARG A 26 -3.02 -12.60 6.07
N ASP A 27 -2.58 -13.76 6.51
CA ASP A 27 -2.46 -14.93 5.65
C ASP A 27 -3.86 -15.53 5.39
N ALA A 28 -4.43 -15.15 4.26
CA ALA A 28 -5.74 -15.60 3.80
C ALA A 28 -5.76 -15.70 2.27
N PRO A 29 -6.48 -16.68 1.69
CA PRO A 29 -6.46 -16.93 0.24
C PRO A 29 -6.79 -15.70 -0.61
N GLU A 30 -7.74 -14.88 -0.16
CA GLU A 30 -8.15 -13.66 -0.86
C GLU A 30 -7.07 -12.55 -0.86
N LYS A 31 -6.01 -12.69 -0.06
CA LYS A 31 -4.87 -11.76 -0.03
C LYS A 31 -3.76 -12.13 -1.01
N GLN A 32 -3.80 -13.35 -1.54
CA GLN A 32 -2.91 -13.84 -2.61
C GLN A 32 -1.41 -13.71 -2.30
N LEU A 33 -0.99 -14.15 -1.10
CA LEU A 33 0.41 -14.15 -0.67
C LEU A 33 1.34 -14.88 -1.67
N ASN A 34 0.83 -15.86 -2.39
CA ASN A 34 1.58 -16.58 -3.43
C ASN A 34 2.08 -15.66 -4.55
N ILE A 35 1.30 -14.66 -4.96
CA ILE A 35 1.72 -13.65 -5.96
C ILE A 35 2.86 -12.79 -5.40
N PHE A 36 2.75 -12.36 -4.14
CA PHE A 36 3.81 -11.60 -3.48
C PHE A 36 5.13 -12.38 -3.43
N LYS A 37 5.07 -13.66 -3.03
CA LYS A 37 6.26 -14.54 -2.98
C LYS A 37 6.87 -14.83 -4.35
N GLU A 38 6.07 -14.81 -5.41
CA GLU A 38 6.60 -14.96 -6.76
C GLU A 38 7.26 -13.68 -7.27
N LEU A 39 6.67 -12.52 -6.97
CA LEU A 39 7.28 -11.22 -7.28
C LEU A 39 8.62 -11.02 -6.56
N GLU A 40 8.77 -11.51 -5.34
CA GLU A 40 10.04 -11.54 -4.61
C GLU A 40 11.14 -12.25 -5.39
N LYS A 41 10.82 -13.37 -6.04
CA LYS A 41 11.79 -14.12 -6.87
C LYS A 41 12.12 -13.42 -8.18
N GLU A 42 11.13 -12.76 -8.78
CA GLU A 42 11.29 -12.02 -10.04
C GLU A 42 12.06 -10.70 -9.87
N LEU A 43 11.99 -10.08 -8.67
CA LEU A 43 12.56 -8.78 -8.35
C LEU A 43 13.46 -8.85 -7.09
N PRO A 44 14.54 -9.66 -7.11
CA PRO A 44 15.40 -9.90 -5.94
C PRO A 44 16.25 -8.69 -5.53
N GLN A 45 16.28 -7.62 -6.33
CA GLN A 45 16.95 -6.37 -6.01
C GLN A 45 16.26 -5.57 -4.91
N TYR A 46 14.98 -5.81 -4.64
CA TYR A 46 14.23 -5.19 -3.56
C TYR A 46 14.13 -6.11 -2.35
N LYS A 47 13.98 -5.51 -1.17
CA LYS A 47 13.74 -6.26 0.05
C LYS A 47 12.24 -6.49 0.22
N TRP A 48 11.81 -7.75 0.16
CA TRP A 48 10.43 -8.16 0.33
C TRP A 48 10.19 -8.65 1.75
N ILE A 49 9.15 -8.14 2.41
CA ILE A 49 8.83 -8.49 3.79
C ILE A 49 7.36 -8.83 3.89
N ASN A 50 7.07 -10.12 4.17
CA ASN A 50 5.76 -10.54 4.64
C ASN A 50 5.68 -10.29 6.15
N CYS A 51 4.82 -9.37 6.60
CA CYS A 51 4.72 -9.02 8.02
C CYS A 51 4.24 -10.19 8.90
N ASN A 52 3.58 -11.21 8.33
CA ASN A 52 3.15 -12.38 9.09
C ASN A 52 4.30 -13.32 9.47
N ASP A 53 5.45 -13.22 8.81
CA ASP A 53 6.63 -14.05 9.14
C ASP A 53 7.34 -13.55 10.40
N TYR A 54 6.88 -12.41 10.97
CA TYR A 54 7.46 -11.75 12.14
C TYR A 54 6.39 -11.50 13.20
N ASN A 55 6.75 -11.62 14.46
CA ASN A 55 5.89 -11.26 15.59
C ASN A 55 6.08 -9.78 15.94
N LEU A 56 5.69 -8.89 15.03
CA LEU A 56 5.89 -7.45 15.18
C LEU A 56 4.96 -6.84 16.22
N THR A 57 5.51 -6.08 17.15
CA THR A 57 4.74 -5.13 17.94
C THR A 57 4.22 -4.00 17.04
N LYS A 58 3.19 -3.29 17.46
CA LYS A 58 2.67 -2.13 16.70
C LYS A 58 3.74 -1.07 16.44
N LYS A 59 4.65 -0.86 17.38
CA LYS A 59 5.77 0.07 17.25
C LYS A 59 6.74 -0.37 16.14
N GLU A 60 7.13 -1.64 16.14
CA GLU A 60 8.03 -2.21 15.12
C GLU A 60 7.38 -2.19 13.73
N TYR A 61 6.09 -2.50 13.65
CA TYR A 61 5.33 -2.38 12.41
C TYR A 61 5.30 -0.94 11.89
N ASN A 62 5.05 0.06 12.75
CA ASN A 62 5.07 1.47 12.35
C ASN A 62 6.47 1.89 11.87
N GLN A 63 7.54 1.48 12.57
CA GLN A 63 8.91 1.74 12.13
C GLN A 63 9.23 1.10 10.77
N LEU A 64 8.72 -0.10 10.54
CA LEU A 64 8.87 -0.79 9.25
C LEU A 64 8.16 -0.05 8.11
N LEU A 65 6.94 0.46 8.35
CA LEU A 65 6.24 1.33 7.41
C LEU A 65 7.03 2.61 7.11
N GLU A 66 7.59 3.26 8.14
CA GLU A 66 8.40 4.48 7.98
C GLU A 66 9.64 4.24 7.12
N GLN A 67 10.23 3.05 7.15
CA GLN A 67 11.40 2.66 6.37
C GLN A 67 11.05 2.22 4.94
N SER A 68 9.83 1.78 4.70
CA SER A 68 9.46 1.12 3.45
C SER A 68 8.97 2.09 2.39
N LYS A 69 9.33 1.84 1.13
CA LYS A 69 8.81 2.59 -0.02
C LYS A 69 7.42 2.15 -0.44
N MET A 70 7.09 0.85 -0.31
CA MET A 70 5.86 0.32 -0.91
C MET A 70 5.15 -0.69 0.01
N VAL A 71 3.81 -0.65 0.00
CA VAL A 71 2.94 -1.76 0.38
C VAL A 71 2.31 -2.33 -0.88
N PHE A 72 2.43 -3.63 -1.09
CA PHE A 72 1.79 -4.34 -2.19
C PHE A 72 0.50 -5.00 -1.75
N SER A 73 -0.55 -4.88 -2.57
CA SER A 73 -1.82 -5.55 -2.39
C SER A 73 -2.26 -6.25 -3.67
N ALA A 74 -2.68 -7.51 -3.55
CA ALA A 74 -3.37 -8.28 -4.60
C ALA A 74 -4.77 -8.71 -4.15
N ASN A 75 -5.36 -8.00 -3.19
CA ASN A 75 -6.59 -8.40 -2.50
C ASN A 75 -7.77 -8.62 -3.46
N LEU A 76 -8.47 -9.73 -3.27
CA LEU A 76 -9.75 -10.04 -3.92
C LEU A 76 -10.96 -9.57 -3.11
N GLN A 77 -10.75 -9.27 -1.82
CA GLN A 77 -11.75 -8.72 -0.91
C GLN A 77 -11.10 -7.66 -0.02
N GLU A 78 -11.66 -6.48 -0.01
CA GLU A 78 -11.22 -5.36 0.82
C GLU A 78 -12.36 -4.34 0.97
N THR A 79 -12.41 -3.66 2.11
CA THR A 79 -13.37 -2.59 2.39
C THR A 79 -12.67 -1.23 2.43
N LEU A 80 -11.75 -1.02 3.37
CA LEU A 80 -11.05 0.26 3.54
C LEU A 80 -9.55 0.18 3.20
N GLY A 81 -8.95 -1.01 3.19
CA GLY A 81 -7.53 -1.16 2.91
C GLY A 81 -6.62 -0.40 3.89
N ILE A 82 -6.88 -0.54 5.19
CA ILE A 82 -6.20 0.24 6.24
C ILE A 82 -4.68 0.20 6.09
N SER A 83 -4.09 -0.94 5.81
CA SER A 83 -2.63 -1.07 5.63
C SER A 83 -2.09 -0.27 4.44
N CYS A 84 -2.89 -0.11 3.39
CA CYS A 84 -2.53 0.74 2.25
C CYS A 84 -2.66 2.24 2.58
N TYR A 85 -3.55 2.61 3.50
CA TYR A 85 -3.59 3.96 4.04
C TYR A 85 -2.44 4.23 5.01
N GLU A 86 -2.10 3.26 5.86
CA GLU A 86 -0.97 3.39 6.81
C GLU A 86 0.36 3.66 6.11
N ILE A 87 0.63 3.06 4.94
CA ILE A 87 1.85 3.37 4.18
C ILE A 87 1.84 4.77 3.60
N LEU A 88 0.71 5.30 3.16
CA LEU A 88 0.59 6.71 2.75
C LEU A 88 0.86 7.65 3.93
N MET A 89 0.34 7.34 5.12
CA MET A 89 0.64 8.08 6.35
C MET A 89 2.12 8.06 6.68
N ALA A 90 2.81 6.97 6.38
CA ALA A 90 4.25 6.83 6.55
C ALA A 90 5.07 7.49 5.43
N GLY A 91 4.44 8.11 4.44
CA GLY A 91 5.12 8.74 3.29
C GLY A 91 5.64 7.74 2.25
N GLY A 92 5.16 6.51 2.28
CA GLY A 92 5.38 5.51 1.23
C GLY A 92 4.18 5.43 0.27
N MET A 93 4.22 4.51 -0.67
CA MET A 93 3.22 4.35 -1.71
C MET A 93 2.50 3.00 -1.61
N PRO A 94 1.18 2.94 -1.72
CA PRO A 94 0.47 1.70 -1.95
C PRO A 94 0.58 1.30 -3.42
N LEU A 95 0.65 0.01 -3.71
CA LEU A 95 0.43 -0.53 -5.05
C LEU A 95 -0.72 -1.51 -4.99
N VAL A 96 -1.86 -1.11 -5.57
CA VAL A 96 -3.14 -1.80 -5.42
C VAL A 96 -3.76 -2.16 -6.77
N PRO A 97 -4.59 -3.21 -6.86
CA PRO A 97 -5.31 -3.51 -8.09
C PRO A 97 -6.43 -2.50 -8.33
N ASN A 98 -6.68 -2.16 -9.59
CA ASN A 98 -7.80 -1.29 -9.97
C ASN A 98 -9.15 -2.03 -9.85
N ARG A 99 -9.55 -2.29 -8.61
CA ARG A 99 -10.81 -2.96 -8.21
C ARG A 99 -11.17 -2.63 -6.77
N LEU A 100 -12.37 -3.05 -6.34
CA LEU A 100 -12.91 -2.86 -4.99
C LEU A 100 -12.94 -1.37 -4.62
N SER A 101 -12.85 -1.05 -3.32
CA SER A 101 -12.74 0.32 -2.83
C SER A 101 -11.50 1.07 -3.35
N TYR A 102 -10.49 0.37 -3.80
CA TYR A 102 -9.27 1.00 -4.33
C TYR A 102 -9.52 1.87 -5.57
N VAL A 103 -10.59 1.58 -6.34
CA VAL A 103 -10.94 2.37 -7.53
C VAL A 103 -11.21 3.84 -7.18
N GLU A 104 -11.91 4.06 -6.07
CA GLU A 104 -12.31 5.40 -5.60
C GLU A 104 -11.32 6.02 -4.61
N MET A 105 -10.57 5.18 -3.86
CA MET A 105 -9.71 5.66 -2.78
C MET A 105 -8.34 6.11 -3.26
N TYR A 106 -7.77 5.48 -4.29
CA TYR A 106 -6.38 5.73 -4.70
C TYR A 106 -6.28 6.38 -6.07
N GLU A 107 -5.28 7.24 -6.23
CA GLU A 107 -4.93 7.83 -7.53
C GLU A 107 -4.43 6.75 -8.51
N ASP A 108 -4.59 7.00 -9.82
CA ASP A 108 -4.25 6.02 -10.87
C ASP A 108 -2.77 5.63 -10.87
N ILE A 109 -1.90 6.52 -10.40
CA ILE A 109 -0.46 6.24 -10.27
C ILE A 109 -0.18 5.06 -9.33
N PHE A 110 -1.05 4.81 -8.33
CA PHE A 110 -0.93 3.72 -7.36
C PHE A 110 -1.66 2.44 -7.77
N LYS A 111 -2.35 2.46 -8.92
CA LYS A 111 -3.15 1.33 -9.37
C LYS A 111 -2.48 0.56 -10.51
N TYR A 112 -2.68 -0.75 -10.52
CA TYR A 112 -2.35 -1.60 -11.64
C TYR A 112 -3.61 -2.31 -12.17
N PRO A 113 -3.62 -2.77 -13.46
CA PRO A 113 -4.81 -3.39 -14.03
C PRO A 113 -5.26 -4.62 -13.24
N SER A 114 -6.54 -4.66 -12.86
CA SER A 114 -7.13 -5.72 -12.03
C SER A 114 -6.84 -7.13 -12.57
N LYS A 115 -6.81 -7.30 -13.89
CA LYS A 115 -6.53 -8.57 -14.57
C LYS A 115 -5.19 -9.21 -14.19
N CYS A 116 -4.20 -8.41 -13.75
CA CYS A 116 -2.87 -8.91 -13.35
C CYS A 116 -2.91 -9.80 -12.09
N THR A 117 -3.97 -9.72 -11.29
CA THR A 117 -4.07 -10.45 -10.02
C THR A 117 -5.50 -10.91 -9.71
N LEU A 118 -6.33 -11.19 -10.72
CA LEU A 118 -7.65 -11.79 -10.50
C LEU A 118 -7.53 -13.23 -9.96
N ASP A 119 -6.53 -13.93 -10.45
CA ASP A 119 -6.16 -15.28 -10.05
C ASP A 119 -4.70 -15.55 -10.45
N TRP A 120 -4.23 -16.77 -10.20
CA TRP A 120 -2.88 -17.18 -10.55
C TRP A 120 -2.62 -17.15 -12.07
N LYS A 121 -3.62 -17.50 -12.87
CA LYS A 121 -3.50 -17.47 -14.33
C LYS A 121 -3.35 -16.02 -14.82
N GLY A 122 -4.16 -15.10 -14.30
CA GLY A 122 -4.06 -13.67 -14.60
C GLY A 122 -2.68 -13.12 -14.28
N TYR A 123 -2.10 -13.54 -13.15
CA TYR A 123 -0.72 -13.19 -12.81
C TYR A 123 0.28 -13.71 -13.85
N GLN A 124 0.23 -14.99 -14.19
CA GLN A 124 1.15 -15.58 -15.18
C GLN A 124 1.05 -14.90 -16.55
N ASP A 125 -0.16 -14.62 -17.02
CA ASP A 125 -0.41 -14.01 -18.33
C ASP A 125 0.01 -12.52 -18.39
N HIS A 126 0.05 -11.82 -17.22
CA HIS A 126 0.23 -10.37 -17.17
C HIS A 126 1.34 -9.91 -16.21
N LYS A 127 2.16 -10.80 -15.67
CA LYS A 127 3.21 -10.46 -14.69
C LYS A 127 4.17 -9.37 -15.16
N THR A 128 4.48 -9.34 -16.46
CA THR A 128 5.37 -8.32 -17.02
C THR A 128 4.83 -6.89 -16.83
N ILE A 129 3.51 -6.70 -16.90
CA ILE A 129 2.87 -5.39 -16.64
C ILE A 129 3.06 -5.02 -15.17
N LEU A 130 2.84 -5.96 -14.26
CA LEU A 130 2.95 -5.74 -12.83
C LEU A 130 4.40 -5.47 -12.40
N ILE A 131 5.35 -6.27 -12.90
CA ILE A 131 6.78 -6.10 -12.67
C ILE A 131 7.24 -4.71 -13.14
N GLY A 132 6.92 -4.34 -14.39
CA GLY A 132 7.28 -3.01 -14.93
C GLY A 132 6.67 -1.86 -14.11
N LYS A 133 5.46 -2.02 -13.58
CA LYS A 133 4.84 -1.04 -12.69
C LYS A 133 5.60 -0.90 -11.38
N ILE A 134 5.98 -2.02 -10.74
CA ILE A 134 6.76 -2.03 -9.49
C ILE A 134 8.10 -1.34 -9.71
N GLU A 135 8.85 -1.75 -10.74
CA GLU A 135 10.16 -1.16 -11.05
C GLU A 135 10.07 0.34 -11.32
N THR A 136 9.09 0.75 -12.11
CA THR A 136 8.87 2.18 -12.41
C THR A 136 8.62 2.98 -11.14
N MET A 137 7.75 2.50 -10.26
CA MET A 137 7.42 3.19 -9.02
C MET A 137 8.59 3.21 -8.04
N MET A 138 9.28 2.09 -7.86
CA MET A 138 10.42 1.98 -6.93
C MET A 138 11.60 2.87 -7.38
N ASN A 139 11.94 2.85 -8.67
CA ASN A 139 13.05 3.63 -9.23
C ASN A 139 12.77 5.14 -9.24
N ASN A 140 11.51 5.53 -9.38
CA ASN A 140 11.08 6.93 -9.42
C ASN A 140 10.45 7.39 -8.08
N PHE A 141 10.68 6.68 -6.98
CA PHE A 141 10.05 6.98 -5.69
C PHE A 141 10.22 8.46 -5.30
N ASN A 142 11.41 9.04 -5.48
CA ASN A 142 11.71 10.43 -5.14
C ASN A 142 11.30 11.45 -6.22
N ALA A 143 10.70 11.01 -7.33
CA ALA A 143 10.22 11.94 -8.35
C ALA A 143 9.06 12.81 -7.80
N PRO A 144 9.02 14.10 -8.15
CA PRO A 144 7.98 15.01 -7.67
C PRO A 144 6.56 14.48 -7.89
N GLU A 145 6.29 13.88 -9.03
CA GLU A 145 4.99 13.30 -9.38
C GLU A 145 4.51 12.25 -8.34
N ILE A 146 5.40 11.33 -7.94
CA ILE A 146 5.07 10.30 -6.93
C ILE A 146 4.94 10.93 -5.55
N GLN A 147 5.84 11.83 -5.17
CA GLN A 147 5.81 12.49 -3.86
C GLN A 147 4.57 13.38 -3.69
N ASP A 148 4.17 14.09 -4.72
CA ASP A 148 2.96 14.92 -4.71
C ASP A 148 1.70 14.04 -4.66
N ALA A 149 1.65 12.93 -5.41
CA ALA A 149 0.56 11.96 -5.34
C ALA A 149 0.43 11.32 -3.94
N ILE A 150 1.54 10.97 -3.28
CA ILE A 150 1.53 10.46 -1.91
C ILE A 150 0.88 11.49 -0.96
N LYS A 151 1.27 12.76 -1.05
CA LYS A 151 0.74 13.82 -0.18
C LYS A 151 -0.72 14.11 -0.48
N SER A 152 -1.08 14.27 -1.75
CA SER A 152 -2.44 14.54 -2.21
C SER A 152 -3.40 13.41 -1.81
N ASN A 153 -3.07 12.17 -2.13
CA ASN A 153 -3.93 11.03 -1.84
C ASN A 153 -4.06 10.79 -0.33
N ARG A 154 -2.98 10.96 0.44
CA ARG A 154 -3.03 10.90 1.91
C ARG A 154 -4.02 11.90 2.48
N GLN A 155 -3.98 13.15 2.05
CA GLN A 155 -4.86 14.21 2.51
C GLN A 155 -6.32 13.93 2.13
N SER A 156 -6.56 13.57 0.88
CA SER A 156 -7.90 13.21 0.37
C SER A 156 -8.53 12.06 1.15
N LEU A 157 -7.76 10.99 1.41
CA LEU A 157 -8.27 9.84 2.17
C LEU A 157 -8.55 10.19 3.63
N LEU A 158 -7.70 10.99 4.26
CA LEU A 158 -7.94 11.45 5.62
C LEU A 158 -9.27 12.19 5.70
N GLU A 159 -9.50 13.14 4.81
CA GLU A 159 -10.71 13.98 4.80
C GLU A 159 -11.98 13.20 4.48
N GLN A 160 -11.92 12.26 3.55
CA GLN A 160 -13.11 11.55 3.06
C GLN A 160 -13.47 10.31 3.87
N TYR A 161 -12.49 9.53 4.34
CA TYR A 161 -12.73 8.19 4.91
C TYR A 161 -12.25 8.03 6.35
N PHE A 162 -11.24 8.79 6.78
CA PHE A 162 -10.53 8.49 8.02
C PHE A 162 -10.60 9.61 9.06
N THR A 163 -11.35 10.69 8.82
CA THR A 163 -11.67 11.72 9.81
C THR A 163 -12.99 11.42 10.53
N ALA A 164 -13.06 11.85 11.79
CA ALA A 164 -14.31 11.84 12.56
C ALA A 164 -15.18 13.08 12.31
N THR A 165 -14.67 14.10 11.65
CA THR A 165 -15.33 15.41 11.50
C THR A 165 -16.72 15.29 10.87
N ASN A 166 -16.84 14.54 9.78
CA ASN A 166 -18.12 14.33 9.09
C ASN A 166 -19.13 13.58 9.97
N LEU A 167 -18.66 12.60 10.75
CA LEU A 167 -19.52 11.84 11.67
C LEU A 167 -20.14 12.74 12.74
N TYR A 168 -19.36 13.67 13.31
CA TYR A 168 -19.85 14.58 14.33
C TYR A 168 -20.79 15.66 13.78
N GLN A 169 -20.65 16.05 12.52
CA GLN A 169 -21.55 17.02 11.87
C GLN A 169 -22.94 16.42 11.63
N GLU A 170 -23.05 15.14 11.34
CA GLU A 170 -24.34 14.46 11.13
C GLU A 170 -25.08 14.17 12.45
N LEU A 171 -24.40 14.25 13.59
CA LEU A 171 -24.99 14.00 14.92
C LEU A 171 -25.49 15.26 15.61
N GLN A 172 -25.34 16.45 15.03
CA GLN A 172 -25.83 17.74 15.50
C GLN A 172 -27.10 18.14 14.76
#